data_7586c0ed90d80ea9e544b1854be148e1
#
_entry.id   7586c0ed90d80ea9e544b1854be148e1
#
_cell.length_a   1.000
_cell.length_b   1.000
_cell.length_c   1.000
_cell.angle_alpha   90.00
_cell.angle_beta   90.00
_cell.angle_gamma   90.00
#
_symmetry.space_group_name_H-M   'P 1'
#
loop_
_entity.id
_entity.type
_entity.pdbx_description
1 polymer ?
#
loop_
_entity_poly.entity_id
_entity_poly.type
_entity_poly.pdbx_seq_one_letter_code
_entity_poly.pdbx_strand_id
1 'polypeptide(L)'
;MRASRFFISTLKEAPSDAEIVSHKLMMRAGMIKRLGSGIYTYMPLGLRVIRKVEAIIREEMNKAGGIELLMPLVQPAELWQETGRWDKMGPELLRLKDRHGRDFALQPTSEEVVTDVVRTEIKSYRQLPVNFYHVQTKFRDERRPRFGLMRGREFTMKDAYSFDRDVEGMQASYQTMFDAYVKIFTRFGLKFRAVAADNGAIGGTGSHEFHVIASTGEDALVYCPTSDYAANMEAAEALPLVAQRGAATQALTKVSTPNTTKCEDVAKLLGLNLSQTVKSIALTVEKDGTKENWLLLLRGDHELNEVKVSKVPGLKDFRFASEAEILDAYGSKPGYLGPIGTKQPVTIVADRTVANMADFVCGANEAEYHLTGANWGRDVAEPIVADLRNVVEGDASPDGKGVLAIERGIEVGHVFQLGTAYSAAMNCVYLDEKGQPAPMQMGCYGIGVTRILGAAIEQNFDDKGIVWPDAIAPFEIVLCPMGYDRSELVKAETDRLYSDLQAAGIDVIVDDRGLRPGAMFADWELVGVPHRVVIGERGLKEGNLEYQGRRDAEASAVPAADMVAFVKGKLGK
;
A
#
# COMPACT_ATOMS: atom_id res chain seq x y z
N MET A 1 -16.14 -28.44 12.52
CA MET A 1 -14.96 -28.47 13.44
C MET A 1 -15.43 -28.44 14.90
N ARG A 2 -14.65 -29.01 15.85
CA ARG A 2 -14.94 -28.92 17.31
C ARG A 2 -13.83 -28.17 18.00
N ALA A 3 -14.17 -27.21 18.85
CA ALA A 3 -13.21 -26.35 19.54
C ALA A 3 -12.32 -27.14 20.53
N SER A 4 -12.82 -28.21 21.14
CA SER A 4 -12.04 -29.12 21.98
C SER A 4 -10.91 -29.85 21.25
N ARG A 5 -10.98 -29.92 19.91
CA ARG A 5 -9.99 -30.56 19.03
C ARG A 5 -9.29 -29.56 18.11
N PHE A 6 -9.54 -28.28 18.29
CA PHE A 6 -8.95 -27.20 17.51
C PHE A 6 -8.13 -26.30 18.46
N PHE A 7 -6.92 -25.95 18.05
CA PHE A 7 -6.05 -25.16 18.91
C PHE A 7 -6.48 -23.69 18.91
N ILE A 8 -7.03 -23.24 20.03
CA ILE A 8 -7.44 -21.84 20.29
C ILE A 8 -6.63 -21.32 21.47
N SER A 9 -5.93 -20.23 21.29
CA SER A 9 -5.06 -19.63 22.31
C SER A 9 -5.29 -18.11 22.37
N THR A 10 -6.38 -17.71 23.00
CA THR A 10 -6.71 -16.29 23.22
C THR A 10 -5.96 -15.71 24.41
N LEU A 11 -5.66 -14.41 24.35
CA LEU A 11 -5.02 -13.64 25.41
C LEU A 11 -5.94 -12.51 25.88
N LYS A 12 -5.93 -12.23 27.19
CA LYS A 12 -6.67 -11.09 27.75
C LYS A 12 -6.08 -9.77 27.32
N GLU A 13 -4.75 -9.66 27.31
CA GLU A 13 -4.02 -8.45 27.00
C GLU A 13 -3.12 -8.67 25.79
N ALA A 14 -2.90 -7.61 25.03
CA ALA A 14 -1.95 -7.62 23.92
C ALA A 14 -0.51 -7.54 24.47
N PRO A 15 0.47 -8.16 23.79
CA PRO A 15 1.87 -7.92 24.07
C PRO A 15 2.22 -6.43 23.98
N SER A 16 3.14 -5.96 24.81
CA SER A 16 3.52 -4.55 24.90
C SER A 16 4.15 -3.96 23.64
N ASP A 17 4.66 -4.82 22.78
CA ASP A 17 5.27 -4.47 21.49
C ASP A 17 4.26 -4.40 20.31
N ALA A 18 2.99 -4.70 20.56
CA ALA A 18 1.93 -4.54 19.57
C ALA A 18 1.40 -3.08 19.60
N GLU A 19 1.57 -2.37 18.49
CA GLU A 19 1.27 -0.94 18.42
C GLU A 19 -0.14 -0.66 17.90
N ILE A 20 -0.47 -1.13 16.70
CA ILE A 20 -1.75 -0.88 16.03
C ILE A 20 -2.81 -1.92 16.40
N VAL A 21 -4.07 -1.60 16.11
CA VAL A 21 -5.23 -2.42 16.51
C VAL A 21 -5.17 -3.82 15.90
N SER A 22 -4.88 -3.95 14.62
CA SER A 22 -4.80 -5.25 13.96
C SER A 22 -3.74 -6.16 14.57
N HIS A 23 -2.56 -5.62 14.88
CA HIS A 23 -1.49 -6.37 15.53
C HIS A 23 -1.92 -6.86 16.92
N LYS A 24 -2.50 -5.95 17.73
CA LYS A 24 -3.02 -6.29 19.07
C LYS A 24 -4.09 -7.38 19.01
N LEU A 25 -5.07 -7.23 18.13
CA LEU A 25 -6.19 -8.16 18.03
C LEU A 25 -5.76 -9.52 17.48
N MET A 26 -4.91 -9.57 16.45
CA MET A 26 -4.39 -10.85 15.93
C MET A 26 -3.60 -11.64 16.96
N MET A 27 -2.77 -10.97 17.75
CA MET A 27 -2.03 -11.62 18.85
C MET A 27 -2.98 -12.10 19.95
N ARG A 28 -3.94 -11.27 20.37
CA ARG A 28 -4.93 -11.63 21.40
C ARG A 28 -5.84 -12.76 20.97
N ALA A 29 -6.31 -12.74 19.72
CA ALA A 29 -7.16 -13.79 19.16
C ALA A 29 -6.42 -15.11 18.85
N GLY A 30 -5.10 -15.15 19.07
CA GLY A 30 -4.30 -16.34 18.79
C GLY A 30 -4.22 -16.68 17.31
N MET A 31 -4.22 -15.68 16.43
CA MET A 31 -4.10 -15.85 14.97
C MET A 31 -2.67 -15.88 14.48
N ILE A 32 -1.80 -15.12 15.14
CA ILE A 32 -0.37 -15.06 14.86
C ILE A 32 0.43 -15.16 16.16
N LYS A 33 1.66 -15.64 16.04
CA LYS A 33 2.64 -15.64 17.12
C LYS A 33 3.99 -15.15 16.63
N ARG A 34 4.55 -14.16 17.30
CA ARG A 34 5.85 -13.59 16.91
C ARG A 34 6.96 -14.61 17.18
N LEU A 35 7.77 -14.88 16.14
CA LEU A 35 8.99 -15.66 16.25
C LEU A 35 10.22 -14.75 16.33
N GLY A 36 10.24 -13.70 15.54
CA GLY A 36 11.30 -12.71 15.48
C GLY A 36 10.74 -11.36 14.98
N SER A 37 11.59 -10.35 14.87
CA SER A 37 11.18 -9.05 14.34
C SER A 37 10.72 -9.18 12.88
N GLY A 38 9.44 -8.91 12.62
CA GLY A 38 8.82 -9.03 11.30
C GLY A 38 8.63 -10.47 10.80
N ILE A 39 8.77 -11.49 11.69
CA ILE A 39 8.61 -12.90 11.36
C ILE A 39 7.59 -13.52 12.32
N TYR A 40 6.53 -14.12 11.75
CA TYR A 40 5.39 -14.65 12.49
C TYR A 40 5.06 -16.08 12.12
N THR A 41 4.65 -16.86 13.12
CA THR A 41 3.94 -18.11 12.91
C THR A 41 2.46 -17.80 12.77
N TYR A 42 1.83 -18.29 11.70
CA TYR A 42 0.39 -18.23 11.51
C TYR A 42 -0.26 -19.39 12.24
N MET A 43 -1.02 -19.08 13.28
CA MET A 43 -1.73 -20.06 14.08
C MET A 43 -2.99 -20.57 13.36
N PRO A 44 -3.61 -21.67 13.80
CA PRO A 44 -4.72 -22.30 13.07
C PRO A 44 -5.85 -21.35 12.65
N LEU A 45 -6.27 -20.41 13.51
CA LEU A 45 -7.28 -19.41 13.17
C LEU A 45 -6.81 -18.44 12.07
N GLY A 46 -5.60 -17.90 12.19
CA GLY A 46 -5.02 -17.00 11.19
C GLY A 46 -4.78 -17.70 9.85
N LEU A 47 -4.31 -18.95 9.89
CA LEU A 47 -4.10 -19.74 8.67
C LEU A 47 -5.42 -20.00 7.93
N ARG A 48 -6.53 -20.20 8.64
CA ARG A 48 -7.86 -20.35 8.00
C ARG A 48 -8.25 -19.11 7.23
N VAL A 49 -8.04 -17.91 7.80
CA VAL A 49 -8.30 -16.63 7.11
C VAL A 49 -7.42 -16.52 5.87
N ILE A 50 -6.11 -16.80 5.97
CA ILE A 50 -5.17 -16.79 4.84
C ILE A 50 -5.68 -17.70 3.72
N ARG A 51 -6.10 -18.95 4.03
CA ARG A 51 -6.58 -19.90 3.03
C ARG A 51 -7.85 -19.44 2.32
N LYS A 52 -8.76 -18.75 3.02
CA LYS A 52 -9.96 -18.16 2.39
C LYS A 52 -9.59 -16.99 1.47
N VAL A 53 -8.67 -16.12 1.90
CA VAL A 53 -8.12 -15.04 1.07
C VAL A 53 -7.46 -15.61 -0.19
N GLU A 54 -6.59 -16.61 -0.04
CA GLU A 54 -5.94 -17.29 -1.16
C GLU A 54 -6.93 -17.94 -2.13
N ALA A 55 -7.99 -18.56 -1.62
CA ALA A 55 -9.02 -19.20 -2.45
C ALA A 55 -9.75 -18.18 -3.34
N ILE A 56 -10.18 -17.06 -2.77
CA ILE A 56 -10.84 -15.97 -3.53
C ILE A 56 -9.89 -15.41 -4.60
N ILE A 57 -8.63 -15.19 -4.24
CA ILE A 57 -7.62 -14.71 -5.19
C ILE A 57 -7.46 -15.71 -6.36
N ARG A 58 -7.27 -17.02 -6.08
CA ARG A 58 -7.11 -18.03 -7.14
C ARG A 58 -8.33 -18.10 -8.05
N GLU A 59 -9.53 -18.06 -7.48
CA GLU A 59 -10.76 -18.08 -8.27
C GLU A 59 -10.83 -16.92 -9.26
N GLU A 60 -10.58 -15.70 -8.82
CA GLU A 60 -10.65 -14.52 -9.70
C GLU A 60 -9.46 -14.46 -10.68
N MET A 61 -8.26 -14.88 -10.27
CA MET A 61 -7.12 -14.99 -11.17
C MET A 61 -7.36 -16.02 -12.29
N ASN A 62 -7.91 -17.19 -11.95
CA ASN A 62 -8.24 -18.23 -12.93
C ASN A 62 -9.34 -17.76 -13.90
N LYS A 63 -10.38 -17.07 -13.40
CA LYS A 63 -11.43 -16.45 -14.24
C LYS A 63 -10.87 -15.38 -15.19
N ALA A 64 -9.82 -14.68 -14.78
CA ALA A 64 -9.14 -13.67 -15.59
C ALA A 64 -8.11 -14.28 -16.57
N GLY A 65 -8.01 -15.61 -16.66
CA GLY A 65 -7.09 -16.31 -17.57
C GLY A 65 -5.67 -16.48 -17.03
N GLY A 66 -5.44 -16.23 -15.74
CA GLY A 66 -4.15 -16.49 -15.10
C GLY A 66 -3.86 -17.98 -14.98
N ILE A 67 -2.62 -18.36 -15.19
CA ILE A 67 -2.12 -19.73 -15.10
C ILE A 67 -1.25 -19.86 -13.85
N GLU A 68 -1.67 -20.70 -12.91
CA GLU A 68 -0.90 -20.89 -11.67
C GLU A 68 0.34 -21.75 -11.90
N LEU A 69 1.48 -21.32 -11.40
CA LEU A 69 2.72 -22.08 -11.30
C LEU A 69 3.31 -21.87 -9.89
N LEU A 70 4.40 -22.52 -9.56
CA LEU A 70 5.11 -22.30 -8.29
C LEU A 70 6.60 -22.15 -8.54
N MET A 71 7.09 -20.95 -8.33
CA MET A 71 8.51 -20.59 -8.48
C MET A 71 9.26 -20.78 -7.15
N PRO A 72 10.56 -21.11 -7.18
CA PRO A 72 11.35 -21.36 -5.98
C PRO A 72 11.53 -20.11 -5.11
N LEU A 73 11.66 -20.33 -3.79
CA LEU A 73 11.98 -19.27 -2.82
C LEU A 73 13.43 -18.77 -2.95
N VAL A 74 14.36 -19.72 -3.23
CA VAL A 74 15.79 -19.41 -3.38
C VAL A 74 16.08 -19.19 -4.86
N GLN A 75 16.67 -18.05 -5.19
CA GLN A 75 16.90 -17.60 -6.56
C GLN A 75 18.40 -17.42 -6.82
N PRO A 76 18.93 -17.89 -7.97
CA PRO A 76 20.31 -17.68 -8.37
C PRO A 76 20.63 -16.20 -8.57
N ALA A 77 21.83 -15.77 -8.13
CA ALA A 77 22.27 -14.38 -8.28
C ALA A 77 22.38 -13.94 -9.74
N GLU A 78 22.72 -14.86 -10.64
CA GLU A 78 22.94 -14.61 -12.07
C GLU A 78 21.73 -13.95 -12.73
N LEU A 79 20.50 -14.39 -12.39
CA LEU A 79 19.27 -13.80 -12.93
C LEU A 79 19.11 -12.32 -12.51
N TRP A 80 19.45 -12.02 -11.27
CA TRP A 80 19.42 -10.65 -10.73
C TRP A 80 20.50 -9.75 -11.29
N GLN A 81 21.66 -10.35 -11.63
CA GLN A 81 22.77 -9.66 -12.28
C GLN A 81 22.43 -9.29 -13.73
N GLU A 82 21.74 -10.17 -14.48
CA GLU A 82 21.29 -9.90 -15.84
C GLU A 82 20.43 -8.62 -15.93
N THR A 83 19.55 -8.38 -14.95
CA THR A 83 18.70 -7.18 -14.88
C THR A 83 19.39 -5.99 -14.22
N GLY A 84 20.56 -6.18 -13.65
CA GLY A 84 21.27 -5.17 -12.86
C GLY A 84 20.59 -4.87 -11.50
N ARG A 85 19.58 -5.66 -11.11
CA ARG A 85 18.86 -5.46 -9.84
C ARG A 85 19.59 -6.06 -8.65
N TRP A 86 20.59 -6.92 -8.85
CA TRP A 86 21.41 -7.43 -7.76
C TRP A 86 21.95 -6.30 -6.88
N ASP A 87 22.44 -5.22 -7.47
CA ASP A 87 22.97 -4.07 -6.74
C ASP A 87 21.88 -3.03 -6.41
N LYS A 88 20.95 -2.78 -7.33
CA LYS A 88 19.91 -1.76 -7.17
C LYS A 88 18.91 -2.04 -6.04
N MET A 89 18.61 -3.32 -5.75
CA MET A 89 17.69 -3.69 -4.64
C MET A 89 18.27 -3.38 -3.25
N GLY A 90 19.57 -3.09 -3.18
CA GLY A 90 20.20 -2.72 -1.94
C GLY A 90 20.13 -3.80 -0.86
N PRO A 91 20.08 -3.39 0.43
CA PRO A 91 20.13 -4.31 1.57
C PRO A 91 18.83 -5.09 1.81
N GLU A 92 17.72 -4.70 1.20
CA GLU A 92 16.44 -5.43 1.33
C GLU A 92 16.48 -6.80 0.64
N LEU A 93 17.36 -6.98 -0.35
CA LEU A 93 17.62 -8.27 -0.96
C LEU A 93 18.49 -9.11 -0.03
N LEU A 94 17.91 -10.09 0.65
CA LEU A 94 18.66 -11.00 1.50
C LEU A 94 19.48 -11.97 0.63
N ARG A 95 20.82 -11.78 0.65
CA ARG A 95 21.78 -12.57 -0.09
C ARG A 95 22.35 -13.69 0.77
N LEU A 96 22.60 -14.85 0.17
CA LEU A 96 23.17 -16.00 0.86
C LEU A 96 24.13 -16.75 -0.08
N LYS A 97 24.99 -17.56 0.50
CA LYS A 97 25.87 -18.47 -0.25
C LYS A 97 25.50 -19.93 0.06
N ASP A 98 25.54 -20.76 -0.97
CA ASP A 98 25.45 -22.20 -0.76
C ASP A 98 26.79 -22.76 -0.22
N ARG A 99 26.82 -24.08 0.07
CA ARG A 99 28.04 -24.75 0.55
C ARG A 99 29.20 -24.72 -0.43
N HIS A 100 28.96 -24.41 -1.69
CA HIS A 100 29.97 -24.30 -2.75
C HIS A 100 30.39 -22.85 -3.01
N GLY A 101 29.90 -21.89 -2.22
CA GLY A 101 30.22 -20.48 -2.33
C GLY A 101 29.48 -19.73 -3.44
N ARG A 102 28.45 -20.33 -4.07
CA ARG A 102 27.63 -19.67 -5.09
C ARG A 102 26.63 -18.73 -4.45
N ASP A 103 26.43 -17.57 -5.07
CA ASP A 103 25.52 -16.54 -4.57
C ASP A 103 24.07 -16.82 -4.96
N PHE A 104 23.18 -16.62 -4.00
CA PHE A 104 21.74 -16.73 -4.13
C PHE A 104 21.06 -15.57 -3.38
N ALA A 105 19.77 -15.39 -3.63
CA ALA A 105 18.90 -14.51 -2.84
C ALA A 105 17.62 -15.24 -2.42
N LEU A 106 17.03 -14.84 -1.29
CA LEU A 106 15.63 -15.14 -1.00
C LEU A 106 14.75 -14.19 -1.79
N GLN A 107 13.73 -14.73 -2.47
CA GLN A 107 12.89 -13.94 -3.35
C GLN A 107 12.16 -12.79 -2.64
N PRO A 108 12.42 -11.52 -2.98
CA PRO A 108 11.54 -10.41 -2.61
C PRO A 108 10.40 -10.22 -3.61
N THR A 109 10.60 -10.72 -4.83
CA THR A 109 9.73 -10.69 -6.01
C THR A 109 10.27 -11.68 -7.04
N SER A 110 9.61 -11.90 -8.19
CA SER A 110 9.97 -13.01 -9.10
C SER A 110 10.01 -12.62 -10.59
N GLU A 111 10.19 -11.33 -10.93
CA GLU A 111 10.28 -10.87 -12.32
C GLU A 111 11.35 -11.63 -13.10
N GLU A 112 12.53 -11.80 -12.52
CA GLU A 112 13.64 -12.46 -13.16
C GLU A 112 13.37 -13.96 -13.40
N VAL A 113 12.82 -14.63 -12.39
CA VAL A 113 12.57 -16.09 -12.48
C VAL A 113 11.48 -16.39 -13.49
N VAL A 114 10.38 -15.64 -13.50
CA VAL A 114 9.30 -15.86 -14.47
C VAL A 114 9.75 -15.52 -15.89
N THR A 115 10.58 -14.49 -16.06
CA THR A 115 11.16 -14.14 -17.36
C THR A 115 12.08 -15.24 -17.86
N ASP A 116 12.86 -15.88 -16.99
CA ASP A 116 13.71 -17.02 -17.34
C ASP A 116 12.87 -18.23 -17.82
N VAL A 117 11.76 -18.55 -17.13
CA VAL A 117 10.82 -19.57 -17.56
C VAL A 117 10.26 -19.23 -18.95
N VAL A 118 9.77 -18.01 -19.13
CA VAL A 118 9.11 -17.59 -20.38
C VAL A 118 10.10 -17.56 -21.54
N ARG A 119 11.32 -17.04 -21.36
CA ARG A 119 12.34 -17.02 -22.43
C ARG A 119 12.75 -18.41 -22.91
N THR A 120 12.57 -19.45 -22.08
CA THR A 120 12.86 -20.84 -22.47
C THR A 120 11.67 -21.54 -23.12
N GLU A 121 10.44 -21.25 -22.70
CA GLU A 121 9.23 -21.97 -23.09
C GLU A 121 8.44 -21.28 -24.21
N ILE A 122 8.43 -19.95 -24.28
CA ILE A 122 7.66 -19.17 -25.25
C ILE A 122 8.58 -18.71 -26.39
N LYS A 123 8.28 -19.16 -27.62
CA LYS A 123 9.12 -18.89 -28.79
C LYS A 123 8.38 -18.20 -29.93
N SER A 124 7.05 -18.23 -29.95
CA SER A 124 6.23 -17.74 -31.04
C SER A 124 5.13 -16.82 -30.58
N TYR A 125 4.80 -15.81 -31.39
CA TYR A 125 3.67 -14.91 -31.18
C TYR A 125 2.33 -15.66 -30.95
N ARG A 126 2.20 -16.89 -31.44
CA ARG A 126 0.98 -17.71 -31.27
C ARG A 126 0.75 -18.17 -29.84
N GLN A 127 1.79 -18.14 -29.01
CA GLN A 127 1.73 -18.54 -27.59
C GLN A 127 1.39 -17.35 -26.69
N LEU A 128 1.32 -16.14 -27.23
CA LEU A 128 1.02 -14.91 -26.50
C LEU A 128 -0.41 -14.42 -26.78
N PRO A 129 -1.08 -13.75 -25.82
CA PRO A 129 -0.57 -13.39 -24.49
C PRO A 129 -0.62 -14.58 -23.52
N VAL A 130 0.22 -14.50 -22.47
CA VAL A 130 0.15 -15.40 -21.30
C VAL A 130 0.27 -14.62 -20.02
N ASN A 131 -0.36 -15.11 -18.94
CA ASN A 131 -0.25 -14.53 -17.61
C ASN A 131 -0.01 -15.64 -16.59
N PHE A 132 1.18 -15.67 -15.99
CA PHE A 132 1.55 -16.64 -14.97
C PHE A 132 1.45 -16.00 -13.59
N TYR A 133 0.94 -16.76 -12.60
CA TYR A 133 0.91 -16.30 -11.22
C TYR A 133 1.27 -17.40 -10.23
N HIS A 134 1.70 -17.02 -9.06
CA HIS A 134 1.81 -17.89 -7.91
C HIS A 134 1.39 -17.22 -6.61
N VAL A 135 1.14 -18.03 -5.59
CA VAL A 135 0.98 -17.61 -4.21
C VAL A 135 2.14 -18.21 -3.43
N GLN A 136 3.09 -17.38 -3.02
CA GLN A 136 4.34 -17.86 -2.44
C GLN A 136 4.84 -16.92 -1.36
N THR A 137 5.62 -17.46 -0.44
CA THR A 137 6.37 -16.71 0.57
C THR A 137 7.40 -15.79 -0.11
N LYS A 138 7.47 -14.56 0.36
CA LYS A 138 8.48 -13.57 0.01
C LYS A 138 9.30 -13.21 1.25
N PHE A 139 10.52 -12.80 1.02
CA PHE A 139 11.39 -12.28 2.07
C PHE A 139 12.00 -10.95 1.63
N ARG A 140 11.80 -9.91 2.45
CA ARG A 140 12.44 -8.60 2.31
C ARG A 140 13.13 -8.28 3.61
N ASP A 141 14.44 -8.01 3.58
CA ASP A 141 15.21 -7.70 4.78
C ASP A 141 14.94 -6.27 5.25
N GLU A 142 13.69 -6.04 5.59
CA GLU A 142 13.16 -4.76 6.03
C GLU A 142 13.93 -4.24 7.25
N ARG A 143 14.46 -3.04 7.15
CA ARG A 143 15.27 -2.42 8.21
C ARG A 143 14.49 -2.16 9.49
N ARG A 144 13.20 -1.81 9.37
CA ARG A 144 12.34 -1.45 10.49
C ARG A 144 10.97 -2.14 10.37
N PRO A 145 10.91 -3.46 10.61
CA PRO A 145 9.64 -4.16 10.63
C PRO A 145 8.75 -3.58 11.74
N ARG A 146 7.48 -3.32 11.42
CA ARG A 146 6.54 -2.71 12.36
C ARG A 146 5.10 -3.07 12.00
N PHE A 147 4.17 -2.80 12.94
CA PHE A 147 2.74 -2.96 12.72
C PHE A 147 2.31 -4.39 12.35
N GLY A 148 2.96 -5.41 12.95
CA GLY A 148 2.59 -6.81 12.75
C GLY A 148 2.75 -7.26 11.29
N LEU A 149 1.66 -7.68 10.67
CA LEU A 149 1.65 -8.18 9.29
C LEU A 149 1.68 -7.06 8.23
N MET A 150 1.58 -5.79 8.61
CA MET A 150 1.60 -4.67 7.66
C MET A 150 2.95 -4.49 7.01
N ARG A 151 4.03 -4.60 7.81
CA ARG A 151 5.41 -4.44 7.36
C ARG A 151 6.33 -5.48 8.00
N GLY A 152 6.09 -6.74 7.63
CA GLY A 152 6.91 -7.89 8.02
C GLY A 152 8.09 -8.11 7.08
N ARG A 153 9.02 -8.99 7.49
CA ARG A 153 10.16 -9.44 6.67
C ARG A 153 9.82 -10.67 5.84
N GLU A 154 9.07 -11.60 6.42
CA GLU A 154 8.55 -12.78 5.73
C GLU A 154 7.02 -12.68 5.63
N PHE A 155 6.48 -12.83 4.43
CA PHE A 155 5.05 -12.69 4.16
C PHE A 155 4.65 -13.47 2.92
N THR A 156 3.36 -13.74 2.76
CA THR A 156 2.82 -14.38 1.55
C THR A 156 2.27 -13.33 0.60
N MET A 157 2.65 -13.46 -0.67
CA MET A 157 2.19 -12.61 -1.77
C MET A 157 1.62 -13.48 -2.90
N LYS A 158 0.55 -13.02 -3.54
CA LYS A 158 0.22 -13.43 -4.89
C LYS A 158 0.91 -12.45 -5.83
N ASP A 159 1.76 -12.92 -6.67
CA ASP A 159 2.34 -12.14 -7.75
C ASP A 159 2.09 -12.83 -9.10
N ALA A 160 1.70 -12.01 -10.07
CA ALA A 160 1.38 -12.42 -11.42
C ALA A 160 2.17 -11.59 -12.43
N TYR A 161 2.41 -12.17 -13.61
CA TYR A 161 3.24 -11.58 -14.64
C TYR A 161 2.64 -11.89 -16.01
N SER A 162 2.27 -10.84 -16.75
CA SER A 162 1.81 -10.97 -18.12
C SER A 162 2.94 -10.77 -19.11
N PHE A 163 2.82 -11.48 -20.24
CA PHE A 163 3.72 -11.36 -21.39
C PHE A 163 2.87 -11.19 -22.65
N ASP A 164 3.10 -10.11 -23.35
CA ASP A 164 2.30 -9.65 -24.47
C ASP A 164 3.19 -9.33 -25.66
N ARG A 165 2.60 -9.28 -26.88
CA ARG A 165 3.33 -9.01 -28.13
C ARG A 165 3.75 -7.55 -28.24
N ASP A 166 2.87 -6.65 -27.80
CA ASP A 166 2.98 -5.22 -28.01
C ASP A 166 2.39 -4.43 -26.84
N VAL A 167 2.48 -3.12 -26.91
CA VAL A 167 1.99 -2.20 -25.86
C VAL A 167 0.47 -2.30 -25.70
N GLU A 168 -0.28 -2.47 -26.80
CA GLU A 168 -1.74 -2.63 -26.75
C GLU A 168 -2.13 -3.90 -26.00
N GLY A 169 -1.45 -5.01 -26.27
CA GLY A 169 -1.63 -6.27 -25.56
C GLY A 169 -1.33 -6.11 -24.06
N MET A 170 -0.20 -5.49 -23.71
CA MET A 170 0.15 -5.20 -22.33
C MET A 170 -0.92 -4.35 -21.63
N GLN A 171 -1.44 -3.33 -22.29
CA GLN A 171 -2.52 -2.50 -21.72
C GLN A 171 -3.80 -3.30 -21.51
N ALA A 172 -4.16 -4.19 -22.42
CA ALA A 172 -5.31 -5.07 -22.27
C ALA A 172 -5.13 -6.06 -21.12
N SER A 173 -3.95 -6.68 -20.99
CA SER A 173 -3.60 -7.54 -19.86
C SER A 173 -3.61 -6.77 -18.54
N TYR A 174 -3.10 -5.55 -18.53
CA TYR A 174 -3.14 -4.67 -17.37
C TYR A 174 -4.58 -4.36 -16.92
N GLN A 175 -5.46 -3.98 -17.86
CA GLN A 175 -6.86 -3.70 -17.53
C GLN A 175 -7.57 -4.95 -17.01
N THR A 176 -7.32 -6.11 -17.61
CA THR A 176 -7.86 -7.40 -17.13
C THR A 176 -7.47 -7.68 -15.67
N MET A 177 -6.21 -7.42 -15.31
CA MET A 177 -5.73 -7.60 -13.95
C MET A 177 -6.28 -6.54 -12.99
N PHE A 178 -6.38 -5.30 -13.43
CA PHE A 178 -7.02 -4.23 -12.65
C PHE A 178 -8.47 -4.61 -12.29
N ASP A 179 -9.24 -5.06 -13.27
CA ASP A 179 -10.63 -5.49 -13.06
C ASP A 179 -10.74 -6.74 -12.16
N ALA A 180 -9.80 -7.68 -12.28
CA ALA A 180 -9.71 -8.83 -11.38
C ALA A 180 -9.45 -8.40 -9.93
N TYR A 181 -8.57 -7.42 -9.70
CA TYR A 181 -8.29 -6.86 -8.37
C TYR A 181 -9.51 -6.16 -7.77
N VAL A 182 -10.23 -5.37 -8.56
CA VAL A 182 -11.50 -4.77 -8.12
C VAL A 182 -12.46 -5.85 -7.62
N LYS A 183 -12.60 -6.96 -8.37
CA LYS A 183 -13.45 -8.10 -7.96
C LYS A 183 -12.95 -8.78 -6.70
N ILE A 184 -11.64 -9.02 -6.58
CA ILE A 184 -11.01 -9.65 -5.42
C ILE A 184 -11.30 -8.84 -4.14
N PHE A 185 -10.99 -7.54 -4.14
CA PHE A 185 -11.19 -6.69 -2.96
C PHE A 185 -12.66 -6.46 -2.63
N THR A 186 -13.52 -6.38 -3.63
CA THR A 186 -14.99 -6.35 -3.44
C THR A 186 -15.49 -7.63 -2.78
N ARG A 187 -15.03 -8.80 -3.22
CA ARG A 187 -15.37 -10.09 -2.62
C ARG A 187 -14.86 -10.26 -1.19
N PHE A 188 -13.74 -9.61 -0.84
CA PHE A 188 -13.29 -9.56 0.56
C PHE A 188 -14.22 -8.73 1.45
N GLY A 189 -15.12 -7.92 0.87
CA GLY A 189 -16.01 -7.02 1.62
C GLY A 189 -15.29 -5.81 2.21
N LEU A 190 -14.18 -5.39 1.61
CA LEU A 190 -13.37 -4.26 2.06
C LEU A 190 -13.69 -2.98 1.28
N LYS A 191 -13.65 -1.85 1.96
CA LYS A 191 -13.67 -0.53 1.31
C LYS A 191 -12.25 -0.24 0.84
N PHE A 192 -12.07 -0.03 -0.44
CA PHE A 192 -10.77 0.21 -1.04
C PHE A 192 -10.83 1.31 -2.09
N ARG A 193 -9.66 1.82 -2.45
CA ARG A 193 -9.47 2.76 -3.55
C ARG A 193 -8.27 2.31 -4.39
N ALA A 194 -8.44 2.32 -5.71
CA ALA A 194 -7.33 2.23 -6.65
C ALA A 194 -6.83 3.64 -6.93
N VAL A 195 -5.53 3.87 -6.83
CA VAL A 195 -4.90 5.17 -7.01
C VAL A 195 -3.72 5.06 -7.97
N ALA A 196 -3.54 6.06 -8.83
CA ALA A 196 -2.34 6.15 -9.65
C ALA A 196 -1.09 6.32 -8.75
N ALA A 197 -0.04 5.60 -9.07
CA ALA A 197 1.17 5.51 -8.25
C ALA A 197 2.46 5.69 -9.07
N ASP A 198 3.55 5.91 -8.36
CA ASP A 198 4.89 5.86 -8.94
C ASP A 198 5.39 4.42 -9.03
N ASN A 199 6.18 4.11 -10.06
CA ASN A 199 6.63 2.74 -10.31
C ASN A 199 7.83 2.32 -9.44
N GLY A 200 8.48 3.24 -8.75
CA GLY A 200 9.60 2.98 -7.84
C GLY A 200 10.73 2.12 -8.45
N ALA A 201 11.31 1.26 -7.64
CA ALA A 201 12.41 0.37 -8.03
C ALA A 201 12.01 -0.76 -8.99
N ILE A 202 10.71 -1.03 -9.17
CA ILE A 202 10.21 -2.03 -10.13
C ILE A 202 10.35 -1.51 -11.55
N GLY A 203 10.16 -0.19 -11.75
CA GLY A 203 10.24 0.46 -13.06
C GLY A 203 8.98 0.29 -13.91
N GLY A 204 9.04 0.70 -15.17
CA GLY A 204 7.91 0.65 -16.08
C GLY A 204 7.32 2.03 -16.39
N THR A 205 6.13 2.07 -17.00
CA THR A 205 5.54 3.29 -17.57
C THR A 205 4.28 3.78 -16.85
N GLY A 206 3.71 2.98 -15.94
CA GLY A 206 2.53 3.35 -15.17
C GLY A 206 2.14 2.26 -14.19
N SER A 207 1.49 2.65 -13.10
CA SER A 207 1.00 1.73 -12.09
C SER A 207 -0.22 2.26 -11.33
N HIS A 208 -0.97 1.34 -10.71
CA HIS A 208 -2.01 1.66 -9.74
C HIS A 208 -1.84 0.81 -8.49
N GLU A 209 -1.93 1.46 -7.34
CA GLU A 209 -2.00 0.83 -6.03
C GLU A 209 -3.46 0.66 -5.60
N PHE A 210 -3.75 -0.47 -4.94
CA PHE A 210 -5.02 -0.73 -4.29
C PHE A 210 -4.84 -0.60 -2.79
N HIS A 211 -5.54 0.35 -2.19
CA HIS A 211 -5.47 0.65 -0.77
C HIS A 211 -6.79 0.35 -0.06
N VAL A 212 -6.72 -0.37 1.06
CA VAL A 212 -7.82 -0.47 2.00
C VAL A 212 -7.86 0.81 2.84
N ILE A 213 -9.02 1.45 2.89
CA ILE A 213 -9.19 2.72 3.61
C ILE A 213 -9.19 2.44 5.11
N ALA A 214 -8.22 3.01 5.81
CA ALA A 214 -8.07 2.90 7.27
C ALA A 214 -7.27 4.08 7.82
N SER A 215 -7.69 4.62 8.96
CA SER A 215 -7.02 5.78 9.60
C SER A 215 -5.57 5.51 10.03
N THR A 216 -5.23 4.24 10.24
CA THR A 216 -3.89 3.75 10.58
C THR A 216 -3.01 3.49 9.35
N GLY A 217 -3.51 3.73 8.15
CA GLY A 217 -2.76 3.57 6.91
C GLY A 217 -1.51 4.45 6.87
N GLU A 218 -0.41 3.93 6.31
CA GLU A 218 0.84 4.67 6.18
C GLU A 218 0.80 5.68 5.02
N ASP A 219 0.00 5.41 3.98
CA ASP A 219 -0.02 6.19 2.75
C ASP A 219 -1.14 7.24 2.76
N ALA A 220 -0.82 8.42 2.25
CA ALA A 220 -1.78 9.47 2.01
C ALA A 220 -2.33 9.35 0.59
N LEU A 221 -3.63 9.13 0.49
CA LEU A 221 -4.35 8.98 -0.76
C LEU A 221 -5.06 10.28 -1.11
N VAL A 222 -4.77 10.80 -2.28
CA VAL A 222 -5.39 12.02 -2.82
C VAL A 222 -6.50 11.61 -3.77
N TYR A 223 -7.69 12.16 -3.61
CA TYR A 223 -8.81 11.87 -4.51
C TYR A 223 -9.74 13.07 -4.66
N CYS A 224 -10.51 13.07 -5.72
CA CYS A 224 -11.58 14.04 -5.92
C CYS A 224 -12.94 13.39 -5.61
N PRO A 225 -13.70 13.88 -4.61
CA PRO A 225 -15.00 13.29 -4.25
C PRO A 225 -16.05 13.32 -5.36
N THR A 226 -15.87 14.19 -6.36
CA THR A 226 -16.82 14.41 -7.45
C THR A 226 -16.39 13.83 -8.80
N SER A 227 -15.28 13.06 -8.82
CA SER A 227 -14.77 12.40 -10.02
C SER A 227 -14.01 11.11 -9.70
N ASP A 228 -13.51 10.43 -10.72
CA ASP A 228 -12.70 9.22 -10.58
C ASP A 228 -11.19 9.51 -10.37
N TYR A 229 -10.81 10.80 -10.25
CA TYR A 229 -9.40 11.13 -10.00
C TYR A 229 -8.96 10.63 -8.64
N ALA A 230 -7.92 9.79 -8.62
CA ALA A 230 -7.26 9.34 -7.42
C ALA A 230 -5.79 9.02 -7.70
N ALA A 231 -4.90 9.44 -6.79
CA ALA A 231 -3.46 9.20 -6.86
C ALA A 231 -2.87 9.08 -5.46
N ASN A 232 -1.75 8.37 -5.31
CA ASN A 232 -1.03 8.51 -4.06
C ASN A 232 -0.35 9.90 -3.99
N MET A 233 0.05 10.32 -2.79
CA MET A 233 0.61 11.66 -2.58
C MET A 233 1.82 11.94 -3.48
N GLU A 234 2.64 10.92 -3.75
CA GLU A 234 3.86 11.05 -4.54
C GLU A 234 3.58 11.30 -6.03
N ALA A 235 2.46 10.77 -6.54
CA ALA A 235 2.05 10.88 -7.94
C ALA A 235 1.01 11.99 -8.18
N ALA A 236 0.32 12.47 -7.14
CA ALA A 236 -0.76 13.45 -7.27
C ALA A 236 -0.29 14.77 -7.88
N GLU A 237 -0.87 15.16 -9.02
CA GLU A 237 -0.51 16.40 -9.72
C GLU A 237 -1.02 17.63 -8.95
N ALA A 238 -0.13 18.62 -8.74
CA ALA A 238 -0.46 19.90 -8.13
C ALA A 238 -0.63 20.99 -9.21
N LEU A 239 -1.83 21.54 -9.29
CA LEU A 239 -2.10 22.69 -10.14
C LEU A 239 -1.56 23.99 -9.50
N PRO A 240 -1.23 25.03 -10.28
CA PRO A 240 -0.84 26.33 -9.74
C PRO A 240 -2.03 26.96 -9.02
N LEU A 241 -1.81 27.45 -7.79
CA LEU A 241 -2.85 28.16 -7.02
C LEU A 241 -3.11 29.57 -7.53
N VAL A 242 -2.18 30.10 -8.32
CA VAL A 242 -2.30 31.40 -9.02
C VAL A 242 -2.24 31.11 -10.51
N ALA A 243 -3.34 31.30 -11.20
CA ALA A 243 -3.44 30.98 -12.62
C ALA A 243 -2.61 31.92 -13.50
N GLN A 244 -2.48 33.19 -13.10
CA GLN A 244 -1.76 34.21 -13.87
C GLN A 244 -0.98 35.13 -12.92
N ARG A 245 0.27 35.40 -13.27
CA ARG A 245 1.14 36.29 -12.48
C ARG A 245 0.57 37.73 -12.47
N GLY A 246 0.49 38.30 -11.26
CA GLY A 246 0.15 39.70 -11.07
C GLY A 246 1.27 40.66 -11.52
N ALA A 247 0.95 41.94 -11.67
CA ALA A 247 1.96 42.97 -11.92
C ALA A 247 2.84 43.20 -10.69
N ALA A 248 4.13 43.48 -10.90
CA ALA A 248 5.04 43.91 -9.85
C ALA A 248 4.60 45.29 -9.29
N THR A 249 4.29 45.33 -8.01
CA THR A 249 3.82 46.57 -7.32
C THR A 249 4.81 47.10 -6.30
N GLN A 250 5.77 46.28 -5.87
CA GLN A 250 6.75 46.62 -4.84
C GLN A 250 8.17 46.68 -5.43
N ALA A 251 8.98 47.57 -4.89
CA ALA A 251 10.41 47.57 -5.18
C ALA A 251 11.12 46.45 -4.45
N LEU A 252 12.14 45.86 -5.08
CA LEU A 252 13.02 44.90 -4.41
C LEU A 252 13.70 45.59 -3.22
N THR A 253 13.48 45.09 -2.02
CA THR A 253 14.01 45.66 -0.78
C THR A 253 14.67 44.60 0.08
N LYS A 254 15.89 44.86 0.53
CA LYS A 254 16.61 44.03 1.50
C LYS A 254 16.19 44.40 2.92
N VAL A 255 15.71 43.43 3.68
CA VAL A 255 15.21 43.62 5.05
C VAL A 255 15.97 42.75 6.03
N SER A 256 16.23 43.29 7.23
CA SER A 256 16.90 42.53 8.31
C SER A 256 15.92 41.57 8.96
N THR A 257 16.34 40.32 9.09
CA THR A 257 15.55 39.20 9.67
C THR A 257 16.46 38.37 10.59
N PRO A 258 16.92 38.92 11.71
CA PRO A 258 17.90 38.29 12.58
C PRO A 258 17.36 36.98 13.17
N ASN A 259 18.20 35.95 13.14
CA ASN A 259 17.88 34.59 13.65
C ASN A 259 16.61 33.94 13.06
N THR A 260 16.18 34.36 11.86
CA THR A 260 14.90 33.96 11.26
C THR A 260 15.18 33.16 9.98
N THR A 261 15.11 31.83 10.07
CA THR A 261 15.46 30.92 8.99
C THR A 261 14.27 30.18 8.39
N LYS A 262 13.13 30.13 9.09
CA LYS A 262 11.91 29.46 8.63
C LYS A 262 10.95 30.45 8.01
N CYS A 263 10.25 30.06 6.96
CA CYS A 263 9.28 30.92 6.27
C CYS A 263 8.18 31.48 7.21
N GLU A 264 7.71 30.64 8.16
CA GLU A 264 6.72 31.05 9.16
C GLU A 264 7.22 32.22 10.05
N ASP A 265 8.48 32.12 10.49
CA ASP A 265 9.09 33.13 11.35
C ASP A 265 9.37 34.41 10.55
N VAL A 266 9.82 34.29 9.29
CA VAL A 266 10.00 35.43 8.38
C VAL A 266 8.68 36.13 8.12
N ALA A 267 7.62 35.40 7.77
CA ALA A 267 6.29 35.97 7.56
C ALA A 267 5.78 36.70 8.79
N LYS A 268 5.91 36.08 9.97
CA LYS A 268 5.51 36.68 11.24
C LYS A 268 6.28 37.97 11.55
N LEU A 269 7.61 37.97 11.38
CA LEU A 269 8.47 39.14 11.63
C LEU A 269 8.11 40.31 10.72
N LEU A 270 7.81 40.03 9.45
CA LEU A 270 7.50 41.03 8.44
C LEU A 270 6.00 41.40 8.38
N GLY A 271 5.14 40.78 9.19
CA GLY A 271 3.70 40.99 9.18
C GLY A 271 3.00 40.58 7.88
N LEU A 272 3.50 39.52 7.24
CA LEU A 272 3.03 39.01 5.95
C LEU A 272 2.33 37.66 6.11
N ASN A 273 1.57 37.26 5.09
CA ASN A 273 1.06 35.90 5.00
C ASN A 273 2.18 34.91 4.59
N LEU A 274 2.17 33.71 5.15
CA LEU A 274 3.14 32.68 4.81
C LEU A 274 3.17 32.37 3.29
N SER A 275 2.03 32.46 2.62
CA SER A 275 1.88 32.30 1.18
C SER A 275 2.60 33.35 0.32
N GLN A 276 3.12 34.41 0.91
CA GLN A 276 3.93 35.44 0.22
C GLN A 276 5.43 35.13 0.28
N THR A 277 5.83 34.14 1.09
CA THR A 277 7.22 33.70 1.23
C THR A 277 7.55 32.55 0.29
N VAL A 278 8.81 32.47 -0.11
CA VAL A 278 9.33 31.41 -0.97
C VAL A 278 10.46 30.67 -0.23
N LYS A 279 10.29 29.39 -0.11
CA LYS A 279 11.24 28.42 0.46
C LYS A 279 12.25 28.03 -0.62
N SER A 280 13.55 28.13 -0.30
CA SER A 280 14.65 27.80 -1.20
C SER A 280 15.35 26.51 -0.75
N ILE A 281 15.45 25.54 -1.63
CA ILE A 281 16.07 24.24 -1.36
C ILE A 281 17.20 24.01 -2.36
N ALA A 282 18.43 23.93 -1.84
CA ALA A 282 19.63 23.74 -2.65
C ALA A 282 19.91 22.26 -2.89
N LEU A 283 20.11 21.89 -4.16
CA LEU A 283 20.47 20.55 -4.60
C LEU A 283 21.81 20.56 -5.34
N THR A 284 22.46 19.41 -5.33
CA THR A 284 23.67 19.14 -6.13
C THR A 284 23.43 17.89 -6.99
N VAL A 285 23.81 17.99 -8.27
CA VAL A 285 23.87 16.85 -9.18
C VAL A 285 25.34 16.65 -9.58
N GLU A 286 25.82 15.41 -9.50
CA GLU A 286 27.17 15.06 -9.94
C GLU A 286 27.08 14.34 -11.28
N LYS A 287 27.65 14.96 -12.32
CA LYS A 287 27.68 14.41 -13.66
C LYS A 287 29.09 14.49 -14.24
N ASP A 288 29.63 13.36 -14.65
CA ASP A 288 30.96 13.26 -15.28
C ASP A 288 32.08 13.95 -14.47
N GLY A 289 32.01 13.86 -13.13
CA GLY A 289 32.96 14.48 -12.21
C GLY A 289 32.76 16.00 -12.03
N THR A 290 31.73 16.58 -12.63
CA THR A 290 31.36 17.99 -12.47
C THR A 290 30.14 18.11 -11.58
N LYS A 291 30.16 19.12 -10.68
CA LYS A 291 29.02 19.43 -9.81
C LYS A 291 28.20 20.55 -10.42
N GLU A 292 26.89 20.31 -10.52
CA GLU A 292 25.89 21.32 -10.91
C GLU A 292 25.09 21.74 -9.69
N ASN A 293 24.93 23.07 -9.50
CA ASN A 293 24.13 23.63 -8.42
C ASN A 293 22.71 23.94 -8.91
N TRP A 294 21.72 23.46 -8.17
CA TRP A 294 20.30 23.63 -8.45
C TRP A 294 19.59 24.26 -7.25
N LEU A 295 18.65 25.16 -7.50
CA LEU A 295 17.81 25.78 -6.50
C LEU A 295 16.34 25.52 -6.80
N LEU A 296 15.68 24.77 -5.93
CA LEU A 296 14.24 24.59 -6.00
C LEU A 296 13.54 25.65 -5.17
N LEU A 297 12.46 26.20 -5.73
CA LEU A 297 11.66 27.25 -5.08
C LEU A 297 10.22 26.77 -4.91
N LEU A 298 9.77 26.72 -3.64
CA LEU A 298 8.40 26.41 -3.26
C LEU A 298 7.79 27.57 -2.48
N ARG A 299 6.48 27.71 -2.51
CA ARG A 299 5.79 28.64 -1.62
C ARG A 299 5.98 28.22 -0.15
N GLY A 300 6.11 29.15 0.76
CA GLY A 300 6.53 28.90 2.14
C GLY A 300 5.67 27.89 2.91
N ASP A 301 4.40 27.80 2.58
CA ASP A 301 3.42 26.85 3.16
C ASP A 301 3.36 25.48 2.45
N HIS A 302 4.16 25.25 1.43
CA HIS A 302 4.15 23.98 0.66
C HIS A 302 5.30 23.06 1.06
N GLU A 303 5.09 21.74 0.90
CA GLU A 303 6.08 20.70 1.14
C GLU A 303 6.61 20.13 -0.19
N LEU A 304 7.93 19.85 -0.21
CA LEU A 304 8.60 19.28 -1.37
C LEU A 304 8.17 17.84 -1.60
N ASN A 305 8.01 17.47 -2.87
CA ASN A 305 7.83 16.10 -3.32
C ASN A 305 9.09 15.62 -4.07
N GLU A 306 9.91 14.82 -3.41
CA GLU A 306 11.20 14.37 -3.97
C GLU A 306 11.03 13.47 -5.20
N VAL A 307 9.93 12.70 -5.28
CA VAL A 307 9.60 11.87 -6.46
C VAL A 307 9.34 12.75 -7.67
N LYS A 308 8.61 13.85 -7.51
CA LYS A 308 8.39 14.82 -8.61
C LYS A 308 9.67 15.53 -9.01
N VAL A 309 10.52 15.86 -8.04
CA VAL A 309 11.84 16.47 -8.30
C VAL A 309 12.70 15.56 -9.18
N SER A 310 12.74 14.26 -8.90
CA SER A 310 13.52 13.30 -9.69
C SER A 310 13.06 13.17 -11.14
N LYS A 311 11.83 13.59 -11.46
CA LYS A 311 11.25 13.60 -12.81
C LYS A 311 11.62 14.87 -13.61
N VAL A 312 12.16 15.89 -12.94
CA VAL A 312 12.63 17.11 -13.63
C VAL A 312 13.89 16.76 -14.44
N PRO A 313 13.93 17.12 -15.75
CA PRO A 313 15.11 16.86 -16.57
C PRO A 313 16.40 17.42 -15.93
N GLY A 314 17.39 16.56 -15.72
CA GLY A 314 18.65 16.89 -15.06
C GLY A 314 18.69 16.61 -13.57
N LEU A 315 17.55 16.31 -12.92
CA LEU A 315 17.48 16.07 -11.46
C LEU A 315 17.25 14.60 -11.08
N LYS A 316 17.38 13.63 -12.00
CA LYS A 316 17.13 12.22 -11.72
C LYS A 316 17.94 11.68 -10.53
N ASP A 317 19.23 12.05 -10.45
CA ASP A 317 20.17 11.55 -9.45
C ASP A 317 20.63 12.68 -8.51
N PHE A 318 19.71 13.56 -8.13
CA PHE A 318 19.98 14.68 -7.22
C PHE A 318 20.28 14.21 -5.80
N ARG A 319 20.99 15.04 -5.07
CA ARG A 319 21.07 15.01 -3.59
C ARG A 319 20.92 16.41 -3.03
N PHE A 320 20.55 16.51 -1.77
CA PHE A 320 20.59 17.79 -1.08
C PHE A 320 22.02 18.28 -0.96
N ALA A 321 22.23 19.58 -1.21
CA ALA A 321 23.53 20.19 -1.10
C ALA A 321 24.01 20.23 0.35
N SER A 322 25.29 19.96 0.59
CA SER A 322 25.92 20.12 1.89
C SER A 322 26.06 21.61 2.28
N GLU A 323 26.21 21.91 3.56
CA GLU A 323 26.41 23.29 4.02
C GLU A 323 27.63 23.98 3.37
N ALA A 324 28.69 23.23 3.11
CA ALA A 324 29.88 23.74 2.42
C ALA A 324 29.57 24.12 0.96
N GLU A 325 28.83 23.29 0.24
CA GLU A 325 28.39 23.56 -1.13
C GLU A 325 27.42 24.75 -1.18
N ILE A 326 26.52 24.84 -0.22
CA ILE A 326 25.60 25.98 -0.08
C ILE A 326 26.38 27.29 0.15
N LEU A 327 27.35 27.29 1.07
CA LEU A 327 28.16 28.47 1.36
C LEU A 327 28.98 28.91 0.13
N ASP A 328 29.51 27.96 -0.62
CA ASP A 328 30.30 28.20 -1.84
C ASP A 328 29.42 28.77 -2.97
N ALA A 329 28.27 28.14 -3.24
CA ALA A 329 27.39 28.53 -4.35
C ALA A 329 26.56 29.79 -4.08
N TYR A 330 26.09 29.99 -2.85
CA TYR A 330 25.17 31.07 -2.50
C TYR A 330 25.80 32.15 -1.62
N GLY A 331 26.83 31.84 -0.86
CA GLY A 331 27.50 32.77 0.04
C GLY A 331 26.86 32.94 1.41
N SER A 332 25.86 32.11 1.72
CA SER A 332 25.15 32.16 2.99
C SER A 332 24.88 30.75 3.53
N LYS A 333 24.39 30.69 4.75
CA LYS A 333 23.92 29.44 5.39
C LYS A 333 22.50 29.08 4.96
N PRO A 334 22.07 27.83 5.12
CA PRO A 334 20.67 27.44 4.97
C PRO A 334 19.73 28.36 5.77
N GLY A 335 18.56 28.65 5.21
CA GLY A 335 17.56 29.54 5.80
C GLY A 335 17.57 31.00 5.26
N TYR A 336 18.64 31.37 4.54
CA TYR A 336 18.75 32.72 3.93
C TYR A 336 18.99 32.66 2.41
N LEU A 337 18.73 31.50 1.80
CA LEU A 337 18.96 31.28 0.37
C LEU A 337 17.85 31.88 -0.48
N GLY A 338 18.22 32.39 -1.65
CA GLY A 338 17.28 32.91 -2.63
C GLY A 338 17.85 32.87 -4.05
N PRO A 339 16.99 33.13 -5.06
CA PRO A 339 17.38 33.06 -6.47
C PRO A 339 18.19 34.25 -6.94
N ILE A 340 18.31 35.32 -6.13
CA ILE A 340 18.92 36.62 -6.51
C ILE A 340 20.27 36.74 -5.85
N GLY A 341 21.33 37.04 -6.63
CA GLY A 341 22.65 37.31 -6.11
C GLY A 341 23.44 36.07 -5.66
N THR A 342 23.27 34.94 -6.32
CA THR A 342 24.09 33.73 -6.10
C THR A 342 25.55 33.98 -6.49
N LYS A 343 26.51 33.37 -5.76
CA LYS A 343 27.95 33.53 -6.03
C LYS A 343 28.43 32.72 -7.24
N GLN A 344 27.79 31.59 -7.48
CA GLN A 344 28.07 30.72 -8.62
C GLN A 344 26.84 30.59 -9.51
N PRO A 345 27.00 30.11 -10.75
CA PRO A 345 25.86 29.74 -11.58
C PRO A 345 25.01 28.68 -10.90
N VAL A 346 23.69 28.92 -10.86
CA VAL A 346 22.71 28.03 -10.25
C VAL A 346 21.54 27.90 -11.20
N THR A 347 21.12 26.66 -11.47
CA THR A 347 19.89 26.40 -12.23
C THR A 347 18.68 26.51 -11.29
N ILE A 348 17.75 27.39 -11.64
CA ILE A 348 16.57 27.68 -10.81
C ILE A 348 15.37 26.94 -11.37
N VAL A 349 14.70 26.15 -10.52
CA VAL A 349 13.43 25.51 -10.81
C VAL A 349 12.40 26.00 -9.80
N ALA A 350 11.33 26.58 -10.29
CA ALA A 350 10.23 27.06 -9.45
C ALA A 350 9.02 26.14 -9.58
N ASP A 351 8.36 25.86 -8.44
CA ASP A 351 7.04 25.26 -8.45
C ASP A 351 6.07 26.12 -9.27
N ARG A 352 5.11 25.48 -9.93
CA ARG A 352 4.09 26.11 -10.77
C ARG A 352 3.42 27.33 -10.10
N THR A 353 3.18 27.25 -8.77
CA THR A 353 2.61 28.36 -7.99
C THR A 353 3.61 29.51 -7.84
N VAL A 354 4.87 29.19 -7.50
CA VAL A 354 5.93 30.20 -7.32
C VAL A 354 6.26 30.93 -8.61
N ALA A 355 6.24 30.22 -9.73
CA ALA A 355 6.44 30.83 -11.06
C ALA A 355 5.39 31.91 -11.38
N ASN A 356 4.21 31.81 -10.81
CA ASN A 356 3.12 32.78 -10.96
C ASN A 356 2.99 33.79 -9.81
N MET A 357 3.91 33.80 -8.83
CA MET A 357 3.94 34.80 -7.76
C MET A 357 4.57 36.10 -8.25
N ALA A 358 4.07 37.23 -7.71
CA ALA A 358 4.65 38.55 -7.82
C ALA A 358 4.94 39.09 -6.40
N ASP A 359 5.91 39.99 -6.28
CA ASP A 359 6.30 40.67 -5.02
C ASP A 359 6.60 39.68 -3.87
N PHE A 360 7.21 38.52 -4.19
CA PHE A 360 7.46 37.47 -3.21
C PHE A 360 8.66 37.78 -2.30
N VAL A 361 8.69 37.12 -1.15
CA VAL A 361 9.77 37.20 -0.17
C VAL A 361 10.67 35.95 -0.29
N CYS A 362 11.99 36.17 -0.39
CA CYS A 362 12.97 35.09 -0.45
C CYS A 362 14.24 35.45 0.34
N GLY A 363 15.13 34.50 0.56
CA GLY A 363 16.44 34.77 1.16
C GLY A 363 17.29 35.73 0.31
N ALA A 364 18.15 36.49 0.96
CA ALA A 364 19.03 37.48 0.32
C ALA A 364 20.43 36.92 -0.03
N ASN A 365 20.67 35.60 0.15
CA ASN A 365 22.00 34.99 0.10
C ASN A 365 23.02 35.64 1.03
N GLU A 366 22.53 36.26 2.10
CA GLU A 366 23.30 36.90 3.15
C GLU A 366 22.64 36.56 4.51
N ALA A 367 23.46 36.17 5.48
CA ALA A 367 22.98 35.81 6.81
C ALA A 367 22.20 36.96 7.45
N GLU A 368 21.05 36.62 8.05
CA GLU A 368 20.14 37.54 8.73
C GLU A 368 19.41 38.55 7.82
N TYR A 369 19.35 38.29 6.49
CA TYR A 369 18.64 39.14 5.56
C TYR A 369 17.75 38.35 4.61
N HIS A 370 16.58 38.97 4.30
CA HIS A 370 15.67 38.50 3.23
C HIS A 370 15.41 39.66 2.25
N LEU A 371 14.91 39.30 1.06
CA LEU A 371 14.45 40.22 0.04
C LEU A 371 12.93 40.23 0.01
N THR A 372 12.29 41.38 0.03
CA THR A 372 10.86 41.57 -0.22
C THR A 372 10.64 42.24 -1.57
N GLY A 373 9.45 42.03 -2.17
CA GLY A 373 9.11 42.60 -3.46
C GLY A 373 9.88 42.00 -4.65
N ALA A 374 10.36 40.75 -4.53
CA ALA A 374 11.07 40.06 -5.62
C ALA A 374 10.12 39.65 -6.74
N ASN A 375 10.57 39.85 -7.98
CA ASN A 375 9.77 39.58 -9.16
C ASN A 375 10.58 38.92 -10.27
N TRP A 376 9.97 37.96 -10.94
CA TRP A 376 10.51 37.31 -12.13
C TRP A 376 10.62 38.30 -13.31
N GLY A 377 11.63 38.13 -14.12
CA GLY A 377 11.87 38.98 -15.31
C GLY A 377 12.42 40.39 -15.00
N ARG A 378 12.22 40.89 -13.77
CA ARG A 378 12.76 42.18 -13.30
C ARG A 378 14.04 42.00 -12.47
N ASP A 379 14.00 41.15 -11.47
CA ASP A 379 15.07 41.00 -10.47
C ASP A 379 15.85 39.71 -10.65
N VAL A 380 15.25 38.73 -11.23
CA VAL A 380 15.81 37.42 -11.58
C VAL A 380 15.19 36.89 -12.87
N ALA A 381 15.95 36.12 -13.63
CA ALA A 381 15.47 35.51 -14.87
C ALA A 381 14.29 34.54 -14.63
N GLU A 382 13.49 34.32 -15.66
CA GLU A 382 12.41 33.33 -15.62
C GLU A 382 12.97 31.95 -15.28
N PRO A 383 12.34 31.22 -14.33
CA PRO A 383 12.82 29.90 -13.91
C PRO A 383 12.38 28.78 -14.84
N ILE A 384 13.00 27.60 -14.73
CA ILE A 384 12.38 26.36 -15.18
C ILE A 384 11.14 26.12 -14.30
N VAL A 385 10.00 25.82 -14.89
CA VAL A 385 8.75 25.60 -14.15
C VAL A 385 8.43 24.11 -14.08
N ALA A 386 8.19 23.59 -12.88
CA ALA A 386 7.82 22.19 -12.67
C ALA A 386 6.79 22.06 -11.55
N ASP A 387 6.12 20.93 -11.49
CA ASP A 387 5.34 20.51 -10.32
C ASP A 387 6.30 19.90 -9.29
N LEU A 388 6.53 20.59 -8.17
CA LEU A 388 7.52 20.19 -7.16
C LEU A 388 6.94 19.87 -5.79
N ARG A 389 5.65 20.17 -5.57
CA ARG A 389 5.05 20.12 -4.24
C ARG A 389 4.12 18.93 -4.03
N ASN A 390 3.93 18.53 -2.80
CA ASN A 390 2.78 17.76 -2.40
C ASN A 390 1.50 18.57 -2.59
N VAL A 391 0.41 17.91 -2.97
CA VAL A 391 -0.91 18.52 -2.93
C VAL A 391 -1.38 18.67 -1.48
N VAL A 392 -2.31 19.58 -1.26
CA VAL A 392 -2.98 19.77 0.03
C VAL A 392 -4.49 19.62 -0.14
N GLU A 393 -5.18 19.31 0.96
CA GLU A 393 -6.63 19.23 0.96
C GLU A 393 -7.25 20.56 0.51
N GLY A 394 -8.20 20.50 -0.41
CA GLY A 394 -8.83 21.67 -1.01
C GLY A 394 -8.15 22.22 -2.27
N ASP A 395 -7.00 21.67 -2.69
CA ASP A 395 -6.44 21.98 -4.01
C ASP A 395 -7.43 21.62 -5.13
N ALA A 396 -7.37 22.34 -6.25
CA ALA A 396 -8.18 22.00 -7.41
C ALA A 396 -7.76 20.64 -7.99
N SER A 397 -8.74 19.82 -8.33
CA SER A 397 -8.48 18.54 -8.99
C SER A 397 -7.92 18.75 -10.40
N PRO A 398 -6.88 18.00 -10.81
CA PRO A 398 -6.29 18.12 -12.14
C PRO A 398 -7.27 17.88 -13.30
N ASP A 399 -8.32 17.11 -13.08
CA ASP A 399 -9.38 16.85 -14.07
C ASP A 399 -10.44 17.96 -14.15
N GLY A 400 -10.30 19.02 -13.34
CA GLY A 400 -11.18 20.18 -13.34
C GLY A 400 -12.58 19.94 -12.77
N LYS A 401 -12.83 18.78 -12.12
CA LYS A 401 -14.18 18.39 -11.69
C LYS A 401 -14.45 18.59 -10.19
N GLY A 402 -13.57 19.26 -9.47
CA GLY A 402 -13.76 19.52 -8.05
C GLY A 402 -12.48 19.87 -7.31
N VAL A 403 -12.47 19.63 -6.01
CA VAL A 403 -11.34 19.83 -5.12
C VAL A 403 -10.85 18.50 -4.54
N LEU A 404 -9.58 18.44 -4.19
CA LEU A 404 -8.93 17.27 -3.65
C LEU A 404 -9.24 17.09 -2.17
N ALA A 405 -9.46 15.85 -1.78
CA ALA A 405 -9.53 15.37 -0.41
C ALA A 405 -8.40 14.36 -0.16
N ILE A 406 -8.03 14.17 1.10
CA ILE A 406 -6.96 13.26 1.50
C ILE A 406 -7.49 12.28 2.53
N GLU A 407 -7.22 10.99 2.32
CA GLU A 407 -7.52 9.93 3.29
C GLU A 407 -6.30 9.02 3.48
N ARG A 408 -6.33 8.17 4.51
CA ARG A 408 -5.27 7.21 4.77
C ARG A 408 -5.61 5.84 4.23
N GLY A 409 -4.62 5.16 3.66
CA GLY A 409 -4.77 3.85 3.09
C GLY A 409 -3.64 2.88 3.46
N ILE A 410 -3.98 1.60 3.41
CA ILE A 410 -3.05 0.48 3.56
C ILE A 410 -2.92 -0.15 2.18
N GLU A 411 -1.76 -0.09 1.57
CA GLU A 411 -1.48 -0.73 0.29
C GLU A 411 -1.58 -2.25 0.41
N VAL A 412 -2.50 -2.85 -0.32
CA VAL A 412 -2.76 -4.30 -0.31
C VAL A 412 -2.53 -4.96 -1.66
N GLY A 413 -2.45 -4.19 -2.73
CA GLY A 413 -2.17 -4.67 -4.07
C GLY A 413 -1.60 -3.58 -4.96
N HIS A 414 -0.84 -3.98 -5.97
CA HIS A 414 -0.21 -3.09 -6.92
C HIS A 414 -0.16 -3.73 -8.30
N VAL A 415 -0.50 -2.99 -9.34
CA VAL A 415 -0.47 -3.42 -10.73
C VAL A 415 0.45 -2.50 -11.54
N PHE A 416 1.36 -3.08 -12.35
CA PHE A 416 2.41 -2.35 -13.07
C PHE A 416 2.40 -2.66 -14.56
N GLN A 417 2.68 -1.65 -15.36
CA GLN A 417 3.08 -1.76 -16.77
C GLN A 417 4.61 -1.71 -16.84
N LEU A 418 5.27 -2.86 -16.99
CA LEU A 418 6.73 -2.97 -16.98
C LEU A 418 7.37 -2.66 -18.34
N GLY A 419 6.60 -2.79 -19.43
CA GLY A 419 7.14 -2.68 -20.78
C GLY A 419 8.15 -3.77 -21.07
N THR A 420 9.30 -3.40 -21.61
CA THR A 420 10.39 -4.34 -21.97
C THR A 420 11.55 -4.31 -20.98
N ALA A 421 11.41 -3.69 -19.81
CA ALA A 421 12.52 -3.50 -18.89
C ALA A 421 13.26 -4.80 -18.52
N TYR A 422 12.52 -5.87 -18.26
CA TYR A 422 13.08 -7.18 -17.93
C TYR A 422 13.30 -8.05 -19.16
N SER A 423 12.35 -8.11 -20.07
CA SER A 423 12.44 -8.93 -21.27
C SER A 423 13.62 -8.55 -22.17
N ALA A 424 13.89 -7.26 -22.34
CA ALA A 424 15.05 -6.80 -23.10
C ALA A 424 16.38 -7.13 -22.40
N ALA A 425 16.47 -6.88 -21.08
CA ALA A 425 17.68 -7.16 -20.31
C ALA A 425 18.04 -8.66 -20.29
N MET A 426 17.02 -9.54 -20.25
CA MET A 426 17.19 -10.99 -20.19
C MET A 426 17.05 -11.69 -21.56
N ASN A 427 17.01 -10.92 -22.65
CA ASN A 427 16.81 -11.45 -24.02
C ASN A 427 15.59 -12.40 -24.12
N CYS A 428 14.49 -12.03 -23.45
CA CYS A 428 13.22 -12.75 -23.51
C CYS A 428 12.43 -12.28 -24.74
N VAL A 429 12.65 -12.97 -25.86
CA VAL A 429 12.09 -12.63 -27.16
C VAL A 429 11.21 -13.74 -27.71
N TYR A 430 10.23 -13.36 -28.54
CA TYR A 430 9.43 -14.27 -29.35
C TYR A 430 9.64 -13.98 -30.84
N LEU A 431 9.33 -14.92 -31.71
CA LEU A 431 9.31 -14.69 -33.15
C LEU A 431 7.93 -14.15 -33.57
N ASP A 432 7.94 -12.99 -34.20
CA ASP A 432 6.75 -12.36 -34.75
C ASP A 432 6.19 -13.09 -36.00
N GLU A 433 5.16 -12.54 -36.62
CA GLU A 433 4.53 -13.12 -37.81
C GLU A 433 5.47 -13.18 -39.03
N LYS A 434 6.53 -12.38 -39.01
CA LYS A 434 7.57 -12.33 -40.07
C LYS A 434 8.80 -13.17 -39.71
N GLY A 435 8.78 -13.88 -38.54
CA GLY A 435 9.89 -14.65 -38.04
C GLY A 435 11.03 -13.78 -37.44
N GLN A 436 10.76 -12.51 -37.13
CA GLN A 436 11.74 -11.62 -36.52
C GLN A 436 11.65 -11.68 -34.97
N PRO A 437 12.77 -11.68 -34.26
CA PRO A 437 12.78 -11.65 -32.81
C PRO A 437 12.32 -10.28 -32.29
N ALA A 438 11.37 -10.28 -31.34
CA ALA A 438 10.88 -9.08 -30.66
C ALA A 438 10.83 -9.33 -29.15
N PRO A 439 11.22 -8.35 -28.30
CA PRO A 439 11.09 -8.46 -26.86
C PRO A 439 9.62 -8.43 -26.46
N MET A 440 9.26 -9.24 -25.47
CA MET A 440 7.89 -9.28 -24.95
C MET A 440 7.61 -8.05 -24.08
N GLN A 441 6.39 -7.52 -24.17
CA GLN A 441 5.88 -6.52 -23.24
C GLN A 441 5.39 -7.22 -21.96
N MET A 442 5.72 -6.67 -20.81
CA MET A 442 5.44 -7.31 -19.52
C MET A 442 4.59 -6.42 -18.61
N GLY A 443 3.75 -7.06 -17.81
CA GLY A 443 3.10 -6.48 -16.65
C GLY A 443 3.40 -7.30 -15.39
N CYS A 444 3.30 -6.67 -14.22
CA CYS A 444 3.50 -7.29 -12.91
C CYS A 444 2.36 -6.89 -11.97
N TYR A 445 1.82 -7.85 -11.20
CA TYR A 445 0.58 -7.65 -10.44
C TYR A 445 0.66 -8.35 -9.09
N GLY A 446 0.88 -7.59 -8.00
CA GLY A 446 1.08 -8.12 -6.64
C GLY A 446 -0.12 -7.92 -5.72
N ILE A 447 -0.42 -8.88 -4.85
CA ILE A 447 -1.33 -8.75 -3.69
C ILE A 447 -0.62 -9.30 -2.47
N GLY A 448 -0.53 -8.49 -1.40
CA GLY A 448 0.00 -8.91 -0.12
C GLY A 448 -1.02 -9.76 0.66
N VAL A 449 -1.06 -11.07 0.43
CA VAL A 449 -2.06 -11.99 0.99
C VAL A 449 -2.16 -11.88 2.51
N THR A 450 -1.03 -11.94 3.20
CA THR A 450 -1.00 -11.86 4.67
C THR A 450 -1.29 -10.45 5.19
N ARG A 451 -1.00 -9.41 4.41
CA ARG A 451 -1.33 -8.02 4.75
C ARG A 451 -2.84 -7.78 4.75
N ILE A 452 -3.62 -8.52 3.93
CA ILE A 452 -5.10 -8.44 3.90
C ILE A 452 -5.70 -8.68 5.29
N LEU A 453 -5.16 -9.61 6.09
CA LEU A 453 -5.66 -9.86 7.43
C LEU A 453 -5.60 -8.61 8.30
N GLY A 454 -4.44 -7.97 8.32
CA GLY A 454 -4.26 -6.74 9.07
C GLY A 454 -5.14 -5.60 8.58
N ALA A 455 -5.18 -5.38 7.26
CA ALA A 455 -5.99 -4.34 6.64
C ALA A 455 -7.50 -4.53 6.88
N ALA A 456 -7.98 -5.77 6.81
CA ALA A 456 -9.37 -6.10 7.09
C ALA A 456 -9.73 -5.79 8.55
N ILE A 457 -8.84 -6.06 9.50
CA ILE A 457 -9.05 -5.76 10.92
C ILE A 457 -9.00 -4.25 11.17
N GLU A 458 -8.03 -3.52 10.59
CA GLU A 458 -7.95 -2.06 10.77
C GLU A 458 -9.20 -1.33 10.28
N GLN A 459 -9.92 -1.91 9.35
CA GLN A 459 -11.20 -1.37 8.86
C GLN A 459 -12.41 -1.89 9.65
N ASN A 460 -12.29 -3.06 10.30
CA ASN A 460 -13.43 -3.79 10.89
C ASN A 460 -13.07 -4.36 12.27
N PHE A 461 -13.23 -3.55 13.30
CA PHE A 461 -13.08 -3.94 14.70
C PHE A 461 -14.00 -3.11 15.61
N ASP A 462 -14.16 -3.56 16.84
CA ASP A 462 -14.79 -2.83 17.93
C ASP A 462 -14.08 -3.11 19.28
N ASP A 463 -14.61 -2.61 20.39
CA ASP A 463 -14.03 -2.78 21.73
C ASP A 463 -13.96 -4.24 22.17
N LYS A 464 -14.79 -5.12 21.61
CA LYS A 464 -14.82 -6.56 21.91
C LYS A 464 -13.78 -7.35 21.14
N GLY A 465 -13.42 -6.91 19.92
CA GLY A 465 -12.47 -7.61 19.08
C GLY A 465 -12.64 -7.38 17.58
N ILE A 466 -12.28 -8.40 16.82
CA ILE A 466 -12.36 -8.39 15.35
C ILE A 466 -13.82 -8.48 14.88
N VAL A 467 -14.10 -7.87 13.73
CA VAL A 467 -15.41 -7.95 13.06
C VAL A 467 -15.18 -8.34 11.60
N TRP A 468 -14.88 -9.61 11.35
CA TRP A 468 -14.56 -10.07 9.99
C TRP A 468 -15.70 -9.85 9.01
N PRO A 469 -15.39 -9.49 7.75
CA PRO A 469 -16.28 -9.75 6.62
C PRO A 469 -16.53 -11.26 6.47
N ASP A 470 -17.75 -11.65 6.16
CA ASP A 470 -18.18 -13.07 6.13
C ASP A 470 -17.29 -13.93 5.22
N ALA A 471 -16.90 -13.39 4.07
CA ALA A 471 -16.13 -14.10 3.05
C ALA A 471 -14.75 -14.60 3.51
N ILE A 472 -14.13 -13.90 4.47
CA ILE A 472 -12.76 -14.20 4.93
C ILE A 472 -12.68 -14.59 6.42
N ALA A 473 -13.79 -14.62 7.14
CA ALA A 473 -13.83 -15.03 8.55
C ALA A 473 -13.29 -16.45 8.74
N PRO A 474 -12.60 -16.74 9.87
CA PRO A 474 -12.00 -18.07 10.11
C PRO A 474 -13.03 -19.20 10.13
N PHE A 475 -14.24 -18.89 10.61
CA PHE A 475 -15.45 -19.72 10.52
C PHE A 475 -16.61 -18.81 10.18
N GLU A 476 -17.62 -19.32 9.46
CA GLU A 476 -18.83 -18.56 9.15
C GLU A 476 -19.73 -18.47 10.38
N ILE A 477 -19.80 -19.54 11.17
CA ILE A 477 -20.67 -19.63 12.34
C ILE A 477 -20.06 -20.42 13.47
N VAL A 478 -20.34 -20.03 14.72
CA VAL A 478 -20.03 -20.79 15.93
C VAL A 478 -21.30 -21.24 16.63
N LEU A 479 -21.37 -22.50 17.01
CA LEU A 479 -22.39 -23.06 17.89
C LEU A 479 -21.89 -23.06 19.32
N CYS A 480 -22.63 -22.41 20.22
CA CYS A 480 -22.31 -22.26 21.64
C CYS A 480 -23.33 -23.04 22.50
N PRO A 481 -23.10 -24.35 22.75
CA PRO A 481 -24.02 -25.15 23.55
C PRO A 481 -23.84 -24.87 25.05
N MET A 482 -24.93 -24.55 25.72
CA MET A 482 -24.95 -24.30 27.16
C MET A 482 -25.12 -25.63 27.94
N GLY A 483 -24.03 -26.22 28.39
CA GLY A 483 -24.01 -27.48 29.12
C GLY A 483 -24.03 -28.72 28.20
N TYR A 484 -23.23 -28.72 27.14
CA TYR A 484 -23.09 -29.82 26.18
C TYR A 484 -22.90 -31.19 26.84
N ASP A 485 -22.05 -31.29 27.90
CA ASP A 485 -21.78 -32.54 28.62
C ASP A 485 -22.79 -32.86 29.69
N ARG A 486 -23.77 -31.99 29.98
CA ARG A 486 -24.70 -32.12 31.11
C ARG A 486 -26.16 -32.27 30.69
N SER A 487 -26.51 -31.91 29.48
CA SER A 487 -27.87 -31.97 28.95
C SER A 487 -27.89 -32.75 27.64
N GLU A 488 -28.47 -33.94 27.65
CA GLU A 488 -28.64 -34.76 26.43
C GLU A 488 -29.46 -34.03 25.36
N LEU A 489 -30.44 -33.18 25.80
CA LEU A 489 -31.24 -32.38 24.86
C LEU A 489 -30.36 -31.37 24.12
N VAL A 490 -29.52 -30.62 24.82
CA VAL A 490 -28.59 -29.64 24.23
C VAL A 490 -27.58 -30.34 23.33
N LYS A 491 -27.05 -31.47 23.76
CA LYS A 491 -26.09 -32.25 23.00
C LYS A 491 -26.69 -32.77 21.69
N ALA A 492 -27.85 -33.40 21.74
CA ALA A 492 -28.53 -33.95 20.58
C ALA A 492 -28.85 -32.87 19.55
N GLU A 493 -29.38 -31.71 19.99
CA GLU A 493 -29.69 -30.60 19.08
C GLU A 493 -28.42 -29.95 18.51
N THR A 494 -27.35 -29.81 19.30
CA THR A 494 -26.07 -29.29 18.83
C THR A 494 -25.48 -30.17 17.74
N ASP A 495 -25.46 -31.49 17.94
CA ASP A 495 -24.92 -32.44 16.98
C ASP A 495 -25.76 -32.51 15.70
N ARG A 496 -27.11 -32.42 15.82
CA ARG A 496 -28.02 -32.33 14.70
C ARG A 496 -27.74 -31.04 13.88
N LEU A 497 -27.80 -29.89 14.52
CA LEU A 497 -27.60 -28.60 13.85
C LEU A 497 -26.22 -28.49 13.22
N TYR A 498 -25.19 -28.99 13.90
CA TYR A 498 -23.84 -29.05 13.35
C TYR A 498 -23.77 -29.87 12.05
N SER A 499 -24.38 -31.05 12.02
CA SER A 499 -24.42 -31.91 10.84
C SER A 499 -25.21 -31.27 9.71
N ASP A 500 -26.34 -30.65 10.00
CA ASP A 500 -27.19 -29.99 9.01
C ASP A 500 -26.51 -28.77 8.39
N LEU A 501 -25.82 -27.95 9.19
CA LEU A 501 -25.06 -26.80 8.69
C LEU A 501 -23.88 -27.25 7.81
N GLN A 502 -23.18 -28.32 8.19
CA GLN A 502 -22.11 -28.90 7.35
C GLN A 502 -22.66 -29.44 6.03
N ALA A 503 -23.79 -30.17 6.07
CA ALA A 503 -24.44 -30.66 4.86
C ALA A 503 -24.91 -29.52 3.94
N ALA A 504 -25.25 -28.37 4.51
CA ALA A 504 -25.57 -27.13 3.79
C ALA A 504 -24.34 -26.36 3.25
N GLY A 505 -23.12 -26.87 3.44
CA GLY A 505 -21.87 -26.23 2.98
C GLY A 505 -21.48 -25.02 3.80
N ILE A 506 -21.89 -24.93 5.06
CA ILE A 506 -21.56 -23.84 5.97
C ILE A 506 -20.35 -24.23 6.82
N ASP A 507 -19.38 -23.32 6.92
CA ASP A 507 -18.14 -23.52 7.69
C ASP A 507 -18.39 -23.25 9.17
N VAL A 508 -18.68 -24.31 9.93
CA VAL A 508 -19.15 -24.25 11.31
C VAL A 508 -18.14 -24.82 12.31
N ILE A 509 -18.03 -24.16 13.48
CA ILE A 509 -17.35 -24.70 14.65
C ILE A 509 -18.31 -24.82 15.83
N VAL A 510 -18.19 -25.91 16.62
CA VAL A 510 -18.90 -26.11 17.88
C VAL A 510 -17.96 -25.84 19.04
N ASP A 511 -18.36 -24.99 19.98
CA ASP A 511 -17.57 -24.77 21.19
C ASP A 511 -17.98 -25.76 22.29
N ASP A 512 -17.36 -26.93 22.23
CA ASP A 512 -17.54 -28.05 23.18
C ASP A 512 -16.46 -28.10 24.29
N ARG A 513 -15.80 -26.95 24.57
CA ARG A 513 -14.75 -26.87 25.61
C ARG A 513 -15.28 -26.84 27.04
N GLY A 514 -16.59 -26.75 27.24
CA GLY A 514 -17.20 -26.68 28.57
C GLY A 514 -16.93 -25.38 29.33
N LEU A 515 -16.61 -24.30 28.62
CA LEU A 515 -16.38 -22.97 29.20
C LEU A 515 -17.69 -22.36 29.76
N ARG A 516 -17.52 -21.42 30.71
CA ARG A 516 -18.65 -20.59 31.15
C ARG A 516 -19.09 -19.67 30.02
N PRO A 517 -20.41 -19.37 29.88
CA PRO A 517 -20.94 -18.57 28.78
C PRO A 517 -20.18 -17.28 28.51
N GLY A 518 -19.88 -16.49 29.54
CA GLY A 518 -19.17 -15.22 29.39
C GLY A 518 -17.75 -15.37 28.80
N ALA A 519 -17.02 -16.41 29.19
CA ALA A 519 -15.69 -16.68 28.63
C ALA A 519 -15.78 -17.19 27.18
N MET A 520 -16.75 -18.08 26.91
CA MET A 520 -17.01 -18.61 25.58
C MET A 520 -17.36 -17.48 24.60
N PHE A 521 -18.27 -16.58 24.98
CA PHE A 521 -18.69 -15.46 24.12
C PHE A 521 -17.56 -14.45 23.90
N ALA A 522 -16.79 -14.14 24.96
CA ALA A 522 -15.66 -13.23 24.87
C ALA A 522 -14.57 -13.73 23.90
N ASP A 523 -14.30 -15.05 23.90
CA ASP A 523 -13.36 -15.64 22.95
C ASP A 523 -13.84 -15.46 21.49
N TRP A 524 -15.10 -15.76 21.20
CA TRP A 524 -15.62 -15.70 19.84
C TRP A 524 -15.89 -14.27 19.35
N GLU A 525 -16.23 -13.35 20.25
CA GLU A 525 -16.29 -11.92 19.96
C GLU A 525 -14.89 -11.35 19.64
N LEU A 526 -13.85 -11.77 20.41
CA LEU A 526 -12.47 -11.41 20.12
C LEU A 526 -11.98 -11.95 18.77
N VAL A 527 -12.25 -13.24 18.51
CA VAL A 527 -11.91 -13.89 17.23
C VAL A 527 -12.68 -13.28 16.06
N GLY A 528 -13.90 -12.81 16.31
CA GLY A 528 -14.73 -12.10 15.34
C GLY A 528 -15.51 -13.00 14.39
N VAL A 529 -15.94 -14.19 14.82
CA VAL A 529 -16.81 -15.06 14.02
C VAL A 529 -18.13 -14.33 13.74
N PRO A 530 -18.57 -14.23 12.47
CA PRO A 530 -19.70 -13.37 12.09
C PRO A 530 -21.04 -13.77 12.69
N HIS A 531 -21.28 -15.06 12.86
CA HIS A 531 -22.56 -15.58 13.31
C HIS A 531 -22.38 -16.51 14.53
N ARG A 532 -23.22 -16.33 15.54
CA ARG A 532 -23.26 -17.15 16.74
C ARG A 532 -24.66 -17.70 16.97
N VAL A 533 -24.75 -19.01 17.23
CA VAL A 533 -25.98 -19.65 17.70
C VAL A 533 -25.74 -20.22 19.10
N VAL A 534 -26.56 -19.80 20.06
CA VAL A 534 -26.54 -20.33 21.42
C VAL A 534 -27.65 -21.38 21.54
N ILE A 535 -27.25 -22.55 22.04
CA ILE A 535 -28.14 -23.70 22.22
C ILE A 535 -28.29 -23.94 23.71
N GLY A 536 -29.40 -23.48 24.29
CA GLY A 536 -29.72 -23.61 25.70
C GLY A 536 -30.95 -24.46 25.95
N GLU A 537 -30.97 -25.18 27.07
CA GLU A 537 -32.07 -26.11 27.39
C GLU A 537 -33.43 -25.41 27.52
N ARG A 538 -33.44 -24.17 28.05
CA ARG A 538 -34.67 -23.37 28.17
C ARG A 538 -35.26 -23.04 26.80
N GLY A 539 -34.42 -22.50 25.90
CA GLY A 539 -34.84 -22.15 24.54
C GLY A 539 -35.35 -23.37 23.78
N LEU A 540 -34.65 -24.51 23.92
CA LEU A 540 -35.09 -25.77 23.30
C LEU A 540 -36.46 -26.27 23.76
N LYS A 541 -36.77 -26.12 25.05
CA LYS A 541 -38.12 -26.42 25.58
C LYS A 541 -39.22 -25.52 24.99
N GLU A 542 -38.83 -24.33 24.55
CA GLU A 542 -39.71 -23.36 23.85
C GLU A 542 -39.64 -23.53 22.32
N GLY A 543 -38.82 -24.48 21.81
CA GLY A 543 -38.64 -24.74 20.38
C GLY A 543 -37.72 -23.75 19.65
N ASN A 544 -36.99 -22.91 20.38
CA ASN A 544 -36.18 -21.84 19.84
C ASN A 544 -34.69 -21.99 20.19
N LEU A 545 -33.85 -21.43 19.30
CA LEU A 545 -32.40 -21.17 19.53
C LEU A 545 -32.16 -19.67 19.50
N GLU A 546 -31.11 -19.22 20.15
CA GLU A 546 -30.71 -17.83 20.17
C GLU A 546 -29.65 -17.58 19.08
N TYR A 547 -29.92 -16.64 18.18
CA TYR A 547 -28.98 -16.21 17.15
C TYR A 547 -28.51 -14.78 17.40
N GLN A 548 -27.23 -14.51 17.18
CA GLN A 548 -26.68 -13.17 17.17
C GLN A 548 -25.57 -13.03 16.10
N GLY A 549 -25.75 -12.08 15.20
CA GLY A 549 -24.67 -11.64 14.30
C GLY A 549 -23.65 -10.79 15.06
N ARG A 550 -22.38 -10.81 14.62
CA ARG A 550 -21.28 -10.07 15.28
C ARG A 550 -21.52 -8.55 15.33
N ARG A 551 -22.33 -8.03 14.40
CA ARG A 551 -22.70 -6.61 14.30
C ARG A 551 -24.06 -6.29 14.92
N ASP A 552 -24.81 -7.31 15.39
CA ASP A 552 -26.13 -7.10 15.96
C ASP A 552 -26.01 -6.64 17.41
N ALA A 553 -26.80 -5.64 17.79
CA ALA A 553 -26.83 -5.13 19.15
C ALA A 553 -27.44 -6.17 20.14
N GLU A 554 -28.46 -6.91 19.68
CA GLU A 554 -29.19 -7.88 20.48
C GLU A 554 -29.32 -9.23 19.76
N ALA A 555 -29.49 -10.27 20.55
CA ALA A 555 -29.79 -11.60 20.06
C ALA A 555 -31.27 -11.72 19.68
N SER A 556 -31.58 -12.61 18.75
CA SER A 556 -32.92 -12.95 18.32
C SER A 556 -33.23 -14.42 18.55
N ALA A 557 -34.49 -14.72 18.93
CA ALA A 557 -34.97 -16.10 19.00
C ALA A 557 -35.38 -16.57 17.61
N VAL A 558 -34.89 -17.73 17.21
CA VAL A 558 -35.17 -18.36 15.91
C VAL A 558 -35.65 -19.79 16.15
N PRO A 559 -36.76 -20.23 15.53
CA PRO A 559 -37.21 -21.62 15.69
C PRO A 559 -36.10 -22.60 15.30
N ALA A 560 -35.85 -23.62 16.12
CA ALA A 560 -34.79 -24.59 15.91
C ALA A 560 -34.87 -25.29 14.55
N ALA A 561 -36.08 -25.55 14.08
CA ALA A 561 -36.34 -26.18 12.77
C ALA A 561 -35.94 -25.27 11.59
N ASP A 562 -36.00 -23.96 11.76
CA ASP A 562 -35.74 -22.96 10.69
C ASP A 562 -34.30 -22.45 10.71
N MET A 563 -33.50 -22.78 11.72
CA MET A 563 -32.15 -22.20 11.95
C MET A 563 -31.21 -22.35 10.76
N VAL A 564 -31.18 -23.50 10.09
CA VAL A 564 -30.32 -23.72 8.92
C VAL A 564 -30.71 -22.79 7.76
N ALA A 565 -32.01 -22.69 7.47
CA ALA A 565 -32.51 -21.81 6.42
C ALA A 565 -32.28 -20.34 6.76
N PHE A 566 -32.45 -19.96 8.01
CA PHE A 566 -32.17 -18.62 8.51
C PHE A 566 -30.68 -18.23 8.33
N VAL A 567 -29.77 -19.10 8.75
CA VAL A 567 -28.32 -18.87 8.61
C VAL A 567 -27.90 -18.80 7.13
N LYS A 568 -28.44 -19.68 6.26
CA LYS A 568 -28.22 -19.60 4.81
C LYS A 568 -28.64 -18.24 4.25
N GLY A 569 -29.81 -17.75 4.64
CA GLY A 569 -30.27 -16.43 4.22
C GLY A 569 -29.36 -15.29 4.69
N LYS A 570 -28.80 -15.36 5.90
CA LYS A 570 -27.81 -14.39 6.40
C LYS A 570 -26.50 -14.42 5.63
N LEU A 571 -26.06 -15.60 5.20
CA LEU A 571 -24.83 -15.80 4.42
C LEU A 571 -25.01 -15.61 2.90
N GLY A 572 -26.24 -15.35 2.43
CA GLY A 572 -26.53 -15.22 1.00
C GLY A 572 -26.31 -16.52 0.19
N LYS A 573 -26.55 -17.68 0.84
CA LYS A 573 -26.34 -19.04 0.28
C LYS A 573 -27.67 -19.76 -0.02
#